data_46d6c5a9d0e1ee587778de85f96863de
#
_entry.id   46d6c5a9d0e1ee587778de85f96863de
#
_cell.length_a   1.000
_cell.length_b   1.000
_cell.length_c   1.000
_cell.angle_alpha   90.00
_cell.angle_beta   90.00
_cell.angle_gamma   90.00
#
_symmetry.space_group_name_H-M   'P 1'
#
loop_
_entity.id
_entity.type
_entity.pdbx_description
1 polymer ?
#
loop_
_entity_poly.entity_id
_entity_poly.type
_entity_poly.pdbx_seq_one_letter_code
_entity_poly.pdbx_strand_id
1 'polypeptide(L)'
;ECSAMRGLAIIGIFLHNYCHWLGFAVKENEYTFRMSNCRNLMKAVTSPDANLAVHLVSFFGHYGVPVFLFLSAFGLVMKYESRQPVPGAVQESAPSFIVSHYRKLFSMMIVGFVAFTMVDAITPGAHHYKFMDIVGQLLMFNNMMPDPDHVIWPGPYWFFGLMLQLYIVYRLLLHRRSSWLAVLLVAVCWLLQMLCAPDGDALN
;
A
#
# COMPACT_ATOMS: atom_id res chain seq x y z
N GLU A 1 16.31 -9.35 10.50
CA GLU A 1 15.45 -10.16 9.60
C GLU A 1 14.27 -9.32 9.05
N CYS A 2 13.44 -8.69 9.89
CA CYS A 2 12.29 -7.87 9.42
C CYS A 2 12.69 -6.74 8.45
N SER A 3 13.83 -6.10 8.63
CA SER A 3 14.31 -5.05 7.71
C SER A 3 14.69 -5.61 6.34
N ALA A 4 15.28 -6.81 6.28
CA ALA A 4 15.59 -7.48 5.04
C ALA A 4 14.31 -7.88 4.28
N MET A 5 13.32 -8.42 5.00
CA MET A 5 12.02 -8.77 4.40
C MET A 5 11.28 -7.53 3.86
N ARG A 6 11.34 -6.39 4.57
CA ARG A 6 10.81 -5.12 4.04
C ARG A 6 11.53 -4.68 2.77
N GLY A 7 12.86 -4.80 2.75
CA GLY A 7 13.65 -4.50 1.54
C GLY A 7 13.25 -5.36 0.35
N LEU A 8 13.10 -6.68 0.57
CA LEU A 8 12.65 -7.60 -0.47
C LEU A 8 11.21 -7.28 -0.94
N ALA A 9 10.32 -6.95 -0.02
CA ALA A 9 8.96 -6.54 -0.35
C ALA A 9 8.94 -5.28 -1.24
N ILE A 10 9.74 -4.26 -0.89
CA ILE A 10 9.86 -3.03 -1.70
C ILE A 10 10.43 -3.33 -3.09
N ILE A 11 11.47 -4.16 -3.17
CA ILE A 11 12.05 -4.58 -4.46
C ILE A 11 11.00 -5.33 -5.28
N GLY A 12 10.23 -6.23 -4.66
CA GLY A 12 9.14 -6.95 -5.32
C GLY A 12 8.09 -6.01 -5.90
N ILE A 13 7.63 -5.02 -5.12
CA ILE A 13 6.67 -4.00 -5.56
C ILE A 13 7.24 -3.18 -6.73
N PHE A 14 8.49 -2.72 -6.61
CA PHE A 14 9.15 -1.94 -7.66
C PHE A 14 9.25 -2.72 -8.96
N LEU A 15 9.74 -3.95 -8.91
CA LEU A 15 9.89 -4.80 -10.08
C LEU A 15 8.52 -5.17 -10.68
N HIS A 16 7.51 -5.44 -9.85
CA HIS A 16 6.14 -5.67 -10.31
C HIS A 16 5.61 -4.50 -11.13
N ASN A 17 5.67 -3.30 -10.57
CA ASN A 17 5.24 -2.08 -11.28
C ASN A 17 6.01 -1.88 -12.59
N TYR A 18 7.33 -2.09 -12.58
CA TYR A 18 8.15 -2.02 -13.80
C TYR A 18 7.72 -3.06 -14.84
N CYS A 19 7.54 -4.32 -14.41
CA CYS A 19 7.16 -5.40 -15.32
C CYS A 19 5.76 -5.21 -15.92
N HIS A 20 4.85 -4.52 -15.24
CA HIS A 20 3.53 -4.18 -15.78
C HIS A 20 3.57 -3.28 -17.02
N TRP A 21 4.64 -2.52 -17.23
CA TRP A 21 4.86 -1.75 -18.46
C TRP A 21 5.32 -2.62 -19.64
N LEU A 22 5.80 -3.84 -19.37
CA LEU A 22 6.27 -4.75 -20.40
C LEU A 22 5.08 -5.46 -21.05
N GLY A 23 4.87 -5.27 -22.35
CA GLY A 23 3.71 -5.79 -23.06
C GLY A 23 3.63 -7.33 -23.14
N PHE A 24 4.76 -8.01 -22.98
CA PHE A 24 4.88 -9.48 -23.04
C PHE A 24 4.74 -10.19 -21.70
N ALA A 25 4.87 -9.45 -20.57
CA ALA A 25 4.84 -10.05 -19.24
C ALA A 25 3.43 -10.57 -18.89
N VAL A 26 3.36 -11.72 -18.25
CA VAL A 26 2.11 -12.22 -17.66
C VAL A 26 1.76 -11.31 -16.50
N LYS A 27 0.57 -10.76 -16.50
CA LYS A 27 0.11 -9.77 -15.52
C LYS A 27 -0.99 -10.35 -14.64
N GLU A 28 -1.06 -9.90 -13.41
CA GLU A 28 -2.24 -10.04 -12.58
C GLU A 28 -2.80 -8.65 -12.27
N ASN A 29 -4.10 -8.59 -12.13
CA ASN A 29 -4.79 -7.40 -11.64
C ASN A 29 -5.11 -7.60 -10.15
N GLU A 30 -4.54 -6.78 -9.30
CA GLU A 30 -4.70 -6.84 -7.85
C GLU A 30 -6.12 -6.48 -7.37
N TYR A 31 -6.92 -5.85 -8.22
CA TYR A 31 -8.28 -5.43 -7.90
C TYR A 31 -9.34 -6.41 -8.41
N THR A 32 -9.02 -7.22 -9.43
CA THR A 32 -10.01 -8.07 -10.07
C THR A 32 -9.39 -9.44 -10.39
N PHE A 33 -9.83 -10.49 -9.71
CA PHE A 33 -9.42 -11.85 -10.02
C PHE A 33 -9.90 -12.27 -11.41
N ARG A 34 -8.97 -12.76 -12.23
CA ARG A 34 -9.28 -13.34 -13.56
C ARG A 34 -8.60 -14.69 -13.70
N MET A 35 -9.39 -15.75 -13.87
CA MET A 35 -8.89 -17.10 -14.12
C MET A 35 -7.98 -17.18 -15.38
N SER A 36 -8.19 -16.27 -16.34
CA SER A 36 -7.31 -16.16 -17.52
C SER A 36 -5.86 -15.83 -17.14
N ASN A 37 -5.64 -14.97 -16.13
CA ASN A 37 -4.31 -14.59 -15.66
C ASN A 37 -3.59 -15.80 -15.02
N CYS A 38 -4.32 -16.58 -14.22
CA CYS A 38 -3.79 -17.83 -13.65
C CYS A 38 -3.44 -18.85 -14.73
N ARG A 39 -4.27 -19.00 -15.77
CA ARG A 39 -3.98 -19.88 -16.90
C ARG A 39 -2.73 -19.44 -17.67
N ASN A 40 -2.56 -18.13 -17.88
CA ASN A 40 -1.38 -17.58 -18.54
C ASN A 40 -0.12 -17.82 -17.72
N LEU A 41 -0.19 -17.66 -16.39
CA LEU A 41 0.90 -18.01 -15.49
C LEU A 41 1.25 -19.50 -15.58
N MET A 42 0.25 -20.38 -15.50
CA MET A 42 0.47 -21.82 -15.60
C MET A 42 1.13 -22.19 -16.92
N LYS A 43 0.71 -21.57 -18.04
CA LYS A 43 1.36 -21.78 -19.34
C LYS A 43 2.82 -21.32 -19.33
N ALA A 44 3.12 -20.16 -18.75
CA ALA A 44 4.50 -19.66 -18.64
C ALA A 44 5.38 -20.55 -17.76
N VAL A 45 4.82 -21.18 -16.72
CA VAL A 45 5.56 -22.09 -15.83
C VAL A 45 5.74 -23.49 -16.45
N THR A 46 4.73 -24.01 -17.17
CA THR A 46 4.80 -25.34 -17.78
C THR A 46 5.61 -25.37 -19.09
N SER A 47 5.72 -24.21 -19.75
CA SER A 47 6.52 -24.06 -20.97
C SER A 47 7.41 -22.81 -20.82
N PRO A 48 8.45 -22.88 -19.94
CA PRO A 48 9.25 -21.73 -19.58
C PRO A 48 10.06 -21.21 -20.77
N ASP A 49 10.04 -19.89 -20.92
CA ASP A 49 10.89 -19.14 -21.83
C ASP A 49 12.01 -18.39 -21.07
N ALA A 50 12.83 -17.62 -21.79
CA ALA A 50 13.89 -16.81 -21.19
C ALA A 50 13.36 -15.72 -20.24
N ASN A 51 12.07 -15.40 -20.28
CA ASN A 51 11.43 -14.36 -19.51
C ASN A 51 10.67 -14.88 -18.29
N LEU A 52 10.81 -16.15 -17.93
CA LEU A 52 10.07 -16.75 -16.80
C LEU A 52 10.21 -15.93 -15.51
N ALA A 53 11.41 -15.44 -15.19
CA ALA A 53 11.63 -14.62 -14.01
C ALA A 53 10.81 -13.32 -14.06
N VAL A 54 10.70 -12.69 -15.22
CA VAL A 54 9.89 -11.50 -15.44
C VAL A 54 8.40 -11.81 -15.25
N HIS A 55 7.93 -12.93 -15.77
CA HIS A 55 6.54 -13.37 -15.60
C HIS A 55 6.21 -13.61 -14.13
N LEU A 56 7.09 -14.27 -13.39
CA LEU A 56 6.89 -14.52 -11.95
C LEU A 56 6.87 -13.22 -11.13
N VAL A 57 7.82 -12.33 -11.39
CA VAL A 57 7.87 -11.04 -10.66
C VAL A 57 6.69 -10.16 -11.02
N SER A 58 6.28 -10.10 -12.29
CA SER A 58 5.11 -9.36 -12.74
C SER A 58 3.81 -9.89 -12.13
N PHE A 59 3.72 -11.21 -11.90
CA PHE A 59 2.52 -11.81 -11.31
C PHE A 59 2.49 -11.70 -9.78
N PHE A 60 3.61 -12.00 -9.12
CA PHE A 60 3.64 -12.12 -7.65
C PHE A 60 4.17 -10.88 -6.91
N GLY A 61 4.79 -9.94 -7.59
CA GLY A 61 5.47 -8.83 -6.92
C GLY A 61 4.54 -7.91 -6.13
N HIS A 62 3.26 -7.80 -6.49
CA HIS A 62 2.26 -7.03 -5.76
C HIS A 62 2.01 -7.56 -4.33
N TYR A 63 2.25 -8.86 -4.08
CA TYR A 63 2.20 -9.41 -2.72
C TYR A 63 3.24 -8.80 -1.77
N GLY A 64 4.19 -8.05 -2.30
CA GLY A 64 5.06 -7.19 -1.48
C GLY A 64 4.30 -6.16 -0.65
N VAL A 65 3.16 -5.64 -1.13
CA VAL A 65 2.34 -4.65 -0.40
C VAL A 65 1.80 -5.23 0.91
N PRO A 66 1.03 -6.33 0.94
CA PRO A 66 0.56 -6.91 2.18
C PRO A 66 1.69 -7.38 3.11
N VAL A 67 2.80 -7.88 2.57
CA VAL A 67 3.97 -8.22 3.39
C VAL A 67 4.55 -6.97 4.06
N PHE A 68 4.68 -5.88 3.33
CA PHE A 68 5.16 -4.61 3.89
C PHE A 68 4.22 -4.06 4.96
N LEU A 69 2.90 -4.11 4.73
CA LEU A 69 1.89 -3.68 5.70
C LEU A 69 1.93 -4.53 6.97
N PHE A 70 2.00 -5.85 6.82
CA PHE A 70 2.13 -6.78 7.94
C PHE A 70 3.37 -6.47 8.79
N LEU A 71 4.54 -6.35 8.16
CA LEU A 71 5.78 -6.05 8.85
C LEU A 71 5.79 -4.66 9.50
N SER A 72 5.05 -3.72 8.95
CA SER A 72 4.87 -2.38 9.53
C SER A 72 4.01 -2.45 10.79
N ALA A 73 2.88 -3.16 10.74
CA ALA A 73 2.02 -3.41 11.90
C ALA A 73 2.77 -4.19 13.00
N PHE A 74 3.47 -5.27 12.63
CA PHE A 74 4.31 -6.04 13.55
C PHE A 74 5.35 -5.17 14.24
N GLY A 75 6.03 -4.31 13.48
CA GLY A 75 7.01 -3.37 14.04
C GLY A 75 6.41 -2.36 15.02
N LEU A 76 5.16 -1.92 14.81
CA LEU A 76 4.43 -1.06 15.76
C LEU A 76 4.16 -1.80 17.07
N VAL A 77 3.61 -3.01 17.00
CA VAL A 77 3.33 -3.83 18.18
C VAL A 77 4.62 -4.11 18.96
N MET A 78 5.69 -4.54 18.28
CA MET A 78 6.99 -4.80 18.92
C MET A 78 7.58 -3.55 19.57
N LYS A 79 7.38 -2.39 19.00
CA LYS A 79 7.93 -1.14 19.53
C LYS A 79 7.12 -0.58 20.71
N TYR A 80 5.79 -0.64 20.62
CA TYR A 80 4.92 0.11 21.53
C TYR A 80 4.17 -0.78 22.55
N GLU A 81 4.09 -2.09 22.31
CA GLU A 81 3.34 -3.01 23.18
C GLU A 81 4.21 -4.08 23.83
N SER A 82 5.24 -4.61 23.16
CA SER A 82 6.09 -5.66 23.72
C SER A 82 7.04 -5.17 24.78
N ARG A 83 7.31 -3.86 24.86
CA ARG A 83 8.13 -3.29 25.92
C ARG A 83 7.26 -2.96 27.13
N GLN A 84 7.63 -3.47 28.29
CA GLN A 84 7.00 -3.06 29.54
C GLN A 84 7.16 -1.54 29.72
N PRO A 85 6.08 -0.85 30.15
CA PRO A 85 6.18 0.57 30.45
C PRO A 85 7.26 0.79 31.52
N VAL A 86 8.25 1.62 31.21
CA VAL A 86 9.22 2.05 32.22
C VAL A 86 8.46 2.89 33.24
N PRO A 87 8.52 2.54 34.55
CA PRO A 87 7.87 3.34 35.59
C PRO A 87 8.33 4.80 35.50
N GLY A 88 7.37 5.74 35.42
CA GLY A 88 7.64 7.17 35.30
C GLY A 88 7.87 7.69 33.86
N ALA A 89 7.93 6.84 32.85
CA ALA A 89 7.99 7.30 31.45
C ALA A 89 6.67 7.91 31.01
N VAL A 90 6.72 9.13 30.48
CA VAL A 90 5.56 9.80 29.89
C VAL A 90 5.13 9.04 28.64
N GLN A 91 3.94 8.49 28.69
CA GLN A 91 3.37 7.80 27.54
C GLN A 91 3.06 8.80 26.42
N GLU A 92 3.56 8.53 25.21
CA GLU A 92 3.30 9.36 24.04
C GLU A 92 1.78 9.50 23.80
N SER A 93 1.29 10.74 23.70
CA SER A 93 -0.12 11.01 23.44
C SER A 93 -0.52 10.58 22.02
N ALA A 94 -1.81 10.30 21.79
CA ALA A 94 -2.27 9.89 20.47
C ALA A 94 -2.03 10.98 19.39
N PRO A 95 -2.27 12.27 19.63
CA PRO A 95 -1.93 13.31 18.65
C PRO A 95 -0.43 13.38 18.34
N SER A 96 0.44 13.28 19.37
CA SER A 96 1.90 13.28 19.17
C SER A 96 2.35 12.12 18.30
N PHE A 97 1.83 10.92 18.56
CA PHE A 97 2.09 9.72 17.76
C PHE A 97 1.68 9.93 16.28
N ILE A 98 0.44 10.40 16.04
CA ILE A 98 -0.09 10.60 14.69
C ILE A 98 0.74 11.65 13.94
N VAL A 99 1.02 12.79 14.56
CA VAL A 99 1.83 13.87 13.96
C VAL A 99 3.24 13.40 13.66
N SER A 100 3.86 12.61 14.55
CA SER A 100 5.22 12.09 14.32
C SER A 100 5.27 11.13 13.12
N HIS A 101 4.26 10.28 12.95
CA HIS A 101 4.16 9.35 11.82
C HIS A 101 3.78 10.06 10.52
N TYR A 102 2.87 11.04 10.57
CA TYR A 102 2.57 11.92 9.44
C TYR A 102 3.84 12.61 8.93
N ARG A 103 4.62 13.23 9.81
CA ARG A 103 5.87 13.92 9.41
C ARG A 103 6.87 12.97 8.73
N LYS A 104 6.99 11.74 9.20
CA LYS A 104 7.87 10.72 8.58
C LYS A 104 7.39 10.32 7.20
N LEU A 105 6.09 10.06 7.04
CA LEU A 105 5.51 9.75 5.73
C LEU A 105 5.64 10.95 4.79
N PHE A 106 5.33 12.15 5.29
CA PHE A 106 5.40 13.39 4.53
C PHE A 106 6.80 13.66 3.97
N SER A 107 7.84 13.49 4.80
CA SER A 107 9.22 13.72 4.36
C SER A 107 9.66 12.77 3.24
N MET A 108 9.14 11.54 3.21
CA MET A 108 9.41 10.59 2.12
C MET A 108 8.56 10.91 0.88
N MET A 109 7.28 11.18 1.08
CA MET A 109 6.33 11.46 0.01
C MET A 109 6.68 12.74 -0.74
N ILE A 110 6.98 13.83 -0.03
CA ILE A 110 7.17 15.15 -0.64
C ILE A 110 8.36 15.19 -1.61
N VAL A 111 9.43 14.44 -1.32
CA VAL A 111 10.58 14.35 -2.21
C VAL A 111 10.19 13.74 -3.55
N GLY A 112 9.48 12.61 -3.52
CA GLY A 112 8.97 11.97 -4.73
C GLY A 112 7.97 12.84 -5.46
N PHE A 113 7.01 13.44 -4.74
CA PHE A 113 5.99 14.30 -5.31
C PHE A 113 6.60 15.49 -6.06
N VAL A 114 7.53 16.21 -5.43
CA VAL A 114 8.21 17.34 -6.09
C VAL A 114 9.03 16.88 -7.29
N ALA A 115 9.80 15.81 -7.16
CA ALA A 115 10.63 15.31 -8.25
C ALA A 115 9.78 14.90 -9.47
N PHE A 116 8.71 14.12 -9.26
CA PHE A 116 7.84 13.69 -10.36
C PHE A 116 7.05 14.86 -10.95
N THR A 117 6.56 15.79 -10.15
CA THR A 117 5.85 16.99 -10.64
C THR A 117 6.78 17.86 -11.50
N MET A 118 8.06 17.99 -11.12
CA MET A 118 9.03 18.72 -11.93
C MET A 118 9.31 18.02 -13.27
N VAL A 119 9.47 16.69 -13.25
CA VAL A 119 9.67 15.91 -14.48
C VAL A 119 8.44 16.00 -15.38
N ASP A 120 7.24 15.88 -14.80
CA ASP A 120 5.99 15.97 -15.53
C ASP A 120 5.84 17.35 -16.20
N ALA A 121 6.16 18.44 -15.49
CA ALA A 121 6.03 19.80 -16.00
C ALA A 121 6.91 20.10 -17.24
N ILE A 122 8.02 19.37 -17.41
CA ILE A 122 8.91 19.50 -18.58
C ILE A 122 8.66 18.46 -19.67
N THR A 123 7.72 17.53 -19.42
CA THR A 123 7.38 16.45 -20.36
C THR A 123 6.20 16.89 -21.23
N PRO A 124 6.20 16.62 -22.55
CA PRO A 124 5.05 16.89 -23.40
C PRO A 124 3.80 16.17 -22.90
N GLY A 125 2.69 16.90 -22.75
CA GLY A 125 1.44 16.35 -22.23
C GLY A 125 1.36 16.33 -20.68
N ALA A 126 2.06 17.25 -20.03
CA ALA A 126 2.04 17.42 -18.58
C ALA A 126 0.64 17.37 -17.97
N HIS A 127 0.51 16.71 -16.82
CA HIS A 127 -0.75 16.59 -16.10
C HIS A 127 -1.14 17.93 -15.45
N HIS A 128 -2.42 18.22 -15.46
CA HIS A 128 -2.99 19.39 -14.78
C HIS A 128 -3.78 18.93 -13.58
N TYR A 129 -3.28 19.23 -12.38
CA TYR A 129 -3.92 18.83 -11.13
C TYR A 129 -4.89 19.91 -10.65
N LYS A 130 -6.04 19.47 -10.15
CA LYS A 130 -6.95 20.37 -9.44
C LYS A 130 -6.38 20.71 -8.06
N PHE A 131 -6.76 21.85 -7.53
CA PHE A 131 -6.32 22.27 -6.20
C PHE A 131 -6.63 21.19 -5.12
N MET A 132 -7.79 20.54 -5.20
CA MET A 132 -8.16 19.50 -4.26
C MET A 132 -7.32 18.22 -4.38
N ASP A 133 -6.81 17.90 -5.56
CA ASP A 133 -5.90 16.77 -5.77
C ASP A 133 -4.59 17.00 -5.01
N ILE A 134 -4.05 18.21 -5.12
CA ILE A 134 -2.83 18.62 -4.41
C ILE A 134 -3.07 18.63 -2.89
N VAL A 135 -4.19 19.18 -2.43
CA VAL A 135 -4.55 19.17 -1.00
C VAL A 135 -4.71 17.74 -0.48
N GLY A 136 -5.41 16.88 -1.24
CA GLY A 136 -5.58 15.46 -0.92
C GLY A 136 -4.25 14.73 -0.78
N GLN A 137 -3.32 15.02 -1.70
CA GLN A 137 -1.97 14.47 -1.65
C GLN A 137 -1.17 14.95 -0.44
N LEU A 138 -1.14 16.25 -0.18
CA LEU A 138 -0.37 16.82 0.92
C LEU A 138 -0.91 16.40 2.30
N LEU A 139 -2.22 16.25 2.43
CA LEU A 139 -2.87 15.76 3.65
C LEU A 139 -2.97 14.23 3.73
N MET A 140 -2.48 13.52 2.70
CA MET A 140 -2.49 12.05 2.62
C MET A 140 -3.89 11.43 2.76
N PHE A 141 -4.88 11.96 2.06
CA PHE A 141 -6.20 11.35 1.95
C PHE A 141 -6.64 11.09 0.50
N ASN A 142 -5.73 11.16 -0.45
CA ASN A 142 -5.98 10.90 -1.87
C ASN A 142 -6.54 9.49 -2.13
N ASN A 143 -6.22 8.50 -1.29
CA ASN A 143 -6.78 7.16 -1.35
C ASN A 143 -8.30 7.09 -1.03
N MET A 144 -8.89 8.15 -0.50
CA MET A 144 -10.33 8.28 -0.27
C MET A 144 -11.03 9.09 -1.37
N MET A 145 -10.27 9.59 -2.35
CA MET A 145 -10.81 10.31 -3.49
C MET A 145 -11.25 9.32 -4.58
N PRO A 146 -12.19 9.70 -5.45
CA PRO A 146 -12.52 8.89 -6.61
C PRO A 146 -11.27 8.66 -7.49
N ASP A 147 -11.08 7.41 -7.93
CA ASP A 147 -9.98 6.99 -8.80
C ASP A 147 -8.58 7.37 -8.25
N PRO A 148 -8.21 6.83 -7.08
CA PRO A 148 -7.02 7.27 -6.33
C PRO A 148 -5.70 7.07 -7.08
N ASP A 149 -5.64 6.14 -8.03
CA ASP A 149 -4.45 5.87 -8.85
C ASP A 149 -4.18 6.97 -9.88
N HIS A 150 -5.21 7.75 -10.23
CA HIS A 150 -5.11 8.82 -11.24
C HIS A 150 -5.19 10.23 -10.64
N VAL A 151 -5.30 10.36 -9.32
CA VAL A 151 -5.36 11.68 -8.65
C VAL A 151 -4.05 12.45 -8.87
N ILE A 152 -2.92 11.79 -8.65
CA ILE A 152 -1.58 12.37 -8.85
C ILE A 152 -0.69 11.35 -9.57
N TRP A 153 -0.06 11.76 -10.66
CA TRP A 153 0.93 10.95 -11.37
C TRP A 153 2.23 10.82 -10.54
N PRO A 154 2.86 9.64 -10.46
CA PRO A 154 2.61 8.40 -11.22
C PRO A 154 1.62 7.40 -10.61
N GLY A 155 0.82 7.74 -9.63
CA GLY A 155 -0.28 6.91 -9.13
C GLY A 155 -0.11 6.35 -7.70
N PRO A 156 0.95 5.63 -7.32
CA PRO A 156 0.97 4.86 -6.06
C PRO A 156 1.03 5.70 -4.76
N TYR A 157 0.73 6.99 -4.85
CA TYR A 157 0.68 7.88 -3.68
C TYR A 157 -0.46 7.57 -2.72
N TRP A 158 -1.51 6.86 -3.16
CA TRP A 158 -2.59 6.38 -2.30
C TRP A 158 -2.06 5.56 -1.10
N PHE A 159 -0.91 4.91 -1.27
CA PHE A 159 -0.29 4.12 -0.23
C PHE A 159 0.09 4.94 1.01
N PHE A 160 0.51 6.19 0.85
CA PHE A 160 0.84 7.07 1.98
C PHE A 160 -0.41 7.41 2.80
N GLY A 161 -1.54 7.64 2.13
CA GLY A 161 -2.84 7.83 2.77
C GLY A 161 -3.28 6.60 3.57
N LEU A 162 -3.20 5.42 2.95
CA LEU A 162 -3.50 4.16 3.60
C LEU A 162 -2.62 3.95 4.85
N MET A 163 -1.32 4.18 4.74
CA MET A 163 -0.39 4.03 5.87
C MET A 163 -0.73 4.97 7.03
N LEU A 164 -1.07 6.23 6.75
CA LEU A 164 -1.47 7.18 7.78
C LEU A 164 -2.75 6.74 8.48
N GLN A 165 -3.76 6.29 7.72
CA GLN A 165 -5.02 5.76 8.27
C GLN A 165 -4.78 4.54 9.16
N LEU A 166 -3.91 3.62 8.75
CA LEU A 166 -3.55 2.46 9.56
C LEU A 166 -2.84 2.86 10.87
N TYR A 167 -1.99 3.87 10.86
CA TYR A 167 -1.40 4.42 12.08
C TYR A 167 -2.45 5.04 13.02
N ILE A 168 -3.43 5.74 12.46
CA ILE A 168 -4.55 6.31 13.23
C ILE A 168 -5.40 5.18 13.84
N VAL A 169 -5.80 4.20 13.05
CA VAL A 169 -6.56 3.03 13.50
C VAL A 169 -5.80 2.26 14.57
N TYR A 170 -4.52 1.98 14.33
CA TYR A 170 -3.68 1.33 15.33
C TYR A 170 -3.69 2.10 16.65
N ARG A 171 -3.40 3.40 16.61
CA ARG A 171 -3.24 4.21 17.83
C ARG A 171 -4.54 4.43 18.59
N LEU A 172 -5.66 4.62 17.91
CA LEU A 172 -6.95 4.94 18.53
C LEU A 172 -7.74 3.69 18.92
N LEU A 173 -7.68 2.63 18.10
CA LEU A 173 -8.55 1.47 18.26
C LEU A 173 -7.81 0.22 18.76
N LEU A 174 -6.58 -0.03 18.30
CA LEU A 174 -5.90 -1.32 18.55
C LEU A 174 -4.86 -1.25 19.66
N HIS A 175 -4.21 -0.10 19.86
CA HIS A 175 -3.08 0.02 20.80
C HIS A 175 -3.47 -0.43 22.23
N ARG A 176 -2.79 -1.46 22.72
CA ARG A 176 -3.04 -2.08 24.04
C ARG A 176 -4.48 -2.54 24.28
N ARG A 177 -5.19 -2.90 23.22
CA ARG A 177 -6.53 -3.49 23.29
C ARG A 177 -6.46 -4.99 23.09
N SER A 178 -7.59 -5.66 23.39
CA SER A 178 -7.71 -7.09 23.19
C SER A 178 -7.55 -7.47 21.71
N SER A 179 -6.86 -8.58 21.44
CA SER A 179 -6.72 -9.14 20.08
C SER A 179 -8.08 -9.45 19.43
N TRP A 180 -9.12 -9.71 20.22
CA TRP A 180 -10.48 -9.91 19.71
C TRP A 180 -11.05 -8.68 19.02
N LEU A 181 -10.65 -7.48 19.44
CA LEU A 181 -11.05 -6.25 18.75
C LEU A 181 -10.47 -6.19 17.34
N ALA A 182 -9.21 -6.61 17.16
CA ALA A 182 -8.60 -6.68 15.82
C ALA A 182 -9.34 -7.69 14.94
N VAL A 183 -9.67 -8.87 15.47
CA VAL A 183 -10.46 -9.89 14.75
C VAL A 183 -11.83 -9.35 14.37
N LEU A 184 -12.51 -8.67 15.30
CA LEU A 184 -13.80 -8.05 15.03
C LEU A 184 -13.72 -7.00 13.93
N LEU A 185 -12.73 -6.12 13.98
CA LEU A 185 -12.54 -5.08 12.95
C LEU A 185 -12.28 -5.71 11.57
N VAL A 186 -11.45 -6.74 11.49
CA VAL A 186 -11.21 -7.46 10.23
C VAL A 186 -12.51 -8.09 9.72
N ALA A 187 -13.28 -8.75 10.59
CA ALA A 187 -14.56 -9.36 10.21
C ALA A 187 -15.57 -8.31 9.73
N VAL A 188 -15.65 -7.16 10.40
CA VAL A 188 -16.53 -6.05 9.99
C VAL A 188 -16.10 -5.49 8.64
N CYS A 189 -14.81 -5.25 8.43
CA CYS A 189 -14.30 -4.78 7.14
C CYS A 189 -14.63 -5.77 6.01
N TRP A 190 -14.42 -7.05 6.26
CA TRP A 190 -14.74 -8.10 5.29
C TRP A 190 -16.23 -8.17 4.95
N LEU A 191 -17.10 -8.11 5.98
CA LEU A 191 -18.55 -8.08 5.78
C LEU A 191 -18.99 -6.83 5.01
N LEU A 192 -18.43 -5.66 5.32
CA LEU A 192 -18.72 -4.43 4.58
C LEU A 192 -18.30 -4.52 3.12
N GLN A 193 -17.14 -5.11 2.83
CA GLN A 193 -16.72 -5.34 1.45
C GLN A 193 -17.70 -6.24 0.70
N MET A 194 -18.16 -7.32 1.32
CA MET A 194 -19.15 -8.22 0.70
C MET A 194 -20.52 -7.57 0.49
N LEU A 195 -20.94 -6.69 1.41
CA LEU A 195 -22.25 -6.04 1.34
C LEU A 195 -22.24 -4.81 0.43
N CYS A 196 -21.11 -4.12 0.33
CA CYS A 196 -20.97 -2.87 -0.43
C CYS A 196 -20.25 -3.07 -1.76
N ALA A 197 -19.88 -4.31 -2.13
CA ALA A 197 -19.30 -4.58 -3.44
C ALA A 197 -20.30 -4.16 -4.52
N PRO A 198 -20.02 -3.14 -5.32
CA PRO A 198 -21.00 -2.54 -6.24
C PRO A 198 -21.37 -3.47 -7.39
N ASP A 199 -20.51 -4.43 -7.73
CA ASP A 199 -20.70 -5.38 -8.81
C ASP A 199 -20.36 -6.78 -8.30
N GLY A 200 -21.26 -7.76 -8.53
CA GLY A 200 -21.11 -9.14 -8.12
C GLY A 200 -19.92 -9.90 -8.73
N ASP A 201 -18.98 -9.20 -9.33
CA ASP A 201 -17.76 -9.73 -9.94
C ASP A 201 -16.68 -10.10 -8.92
N ALA A 202 -16.86 -9.82 -7.64
CA ALA A 202 -15.92 -10.21 -6.59
C ALA A 202 -15.76 -11.74 -6.41
N LEU A 203 -16.62 -12.55 -7.07
CA LEU A 203 -16.59 -14.01 -7.00
C LEU A 203 -16.58 -14.71 -8.38
N ASN A 204 -16.44 -13.98 -9.48
CA ASN A 204 -16.39 -14.56 -10.83
C ASN A 204 -14.96 -14.67 -11.36
#